data_67a3c3a9fbdd87d47a1a96e8855b3ad5
#
_entry.id   67a3c3a9fbdd87d47a1a96e8855b3ad5
#
_cell.length_a   1.000
_cell.length_b   1.000
_cell.length_c   1.000
_cell.angle_alpha   90.00
_cell.angle_beta   90.00
_cell.angle_gamma   90.00
#
_symmetry.space_group_name_H-M   'P 1'
#
loop_
_entity.id
_entity.type
_entity.pdbx_description
1 polymer ?
#
loop_
_entity_poly.entity_id
_entity_poly.type
_entity_poly.pdbx_seq_one_letter_code
_entity_poly.pdbx_strand_id
1 'polypeptide(L)'
;MSGARGFIGAATVRRLAAIPETTVVALARSRPDGPADRNVHWVEASLEDLGPSHWRSGGWTKFDAVIHLAAFTPKSAATRDSAQEIIAANIIGLQTLLTSFLSPPGRFIFCSTLDVYSRAAFEHVVDERSPVGPAGLYGLSKLFGEGLVDAYARSVGTECLTLRLGHIFGPGEERYAKLVPETIRRVLANQPPRIAGDGGEQRDLLYVDDAVEALARSCTAALNGARIINVARGASHSILEVIETIAAVAGYRGAPERLPRPADAYSTLFDTSLMKRVLGEWTFVSLTEGLRRELTQFGAVS
;
A
#
# COMPACT_ATOMS: atom_id res chain seq x y z
N MET A 1 -10.62 6.73 8.01
CA MET A 1 -9.52 6.00 7.36
C MET A 1 -8.69 5.32 8.44
N SER A 2 -8.38 4.03 8.34
CA SER A 2 -7.49 3.30 9.25
C SER A 2 -6.08 3.17 8.68
N GLY A 3 -5.09 2.95 9.55
CA GLY A 3 -3.68 2.93 9.13
C GLY A 3 -3.11 4.31 8.81
N ALA A 4 -3.72 5.38 9.32
CA ALA A 4 -3.45 6.78 8.99
C ALA A 4 -2.00 7.24 9.26
N ARG A 5 -1.25 6.55 10.14
CA ARG A 5 0.17 6.84 10.42
C ARG A 5 1.16 5.93 9.69
N GLY A 6 0.66 5.02 8.86
CA GLY A 6 1.50 4.16 8.01
C GLY A 6 2.16 4.93 6.86
N PHE A 7 3.06 4.28 6.14
CA PHE A 7 3.75 4.83 4.97
C PHE A 7 2.77 5.45 3.97
N ILE A 8 1.88 4.64 3.38
CA ILE A 8 0.86 5.11 2.43
C ILE A 8 -0.19 5.95 3.16
N GLY A 9 -0.56 5.57 4.40
CA GLY A 9 -1.62 6.21 5.16
C GLY A 9 -1.39 7.69 5.45
N ALA A 10 -0.21 8.05 5.92
CA ALA A 10 0.12 9.45 6.22
C ALA A 10 0.07 10.33 4.94
N ALA A 11 0.55 9.82 3.82
CA ALA A 11 0.45 10.51 2.54
C ALA A 11 -1.01 10.63 2.07
N THR A 12 -1.83 9.58 2.29
CA THR A 12 -3.27 9.60 1.94
C THR A 12 -4.03 10.62 2.80
N VAL A 13 -3.74 10.72 4.10
CA VAL A 13 -4.36 11.75 4.97
C VAL A 13 -4.09 13.15 4.41
N ARG A 14 -2.82 13.46 4.11
CA ARG A 14 -2.45 14.78 3.54
C ARG A 14 -3.16 15.05 2.21
N ARG A 15 -3.22 14.05 1.33
CA ARG A 15 -3.88 14.19 0.02
C ARG A 15 -5.39 14.43 0.15
N LEU A 16 -6.07 13.69 1.02
CA LEU A 16 -7.50 13.84 1.26
C LEU A 16 -7.81 15.19 1.95
N ALA A 17 -6.98 15.60 2.91
CA ALA A 17 -7.13 16.88 3.58
C ALA A 17 -6.98 18.09 2.63
N ALA A 18 -6.24 17.92 1.53
CA ALA A 18 -6.10 18.94 0.50
C ALA A 18 -7.30 19.04 -0.47
N ILE A 19 -8.28 18.12 -0.41
CA ILE A 19 -9.49 18.17 -1.21
C ILE A 19 -10.51 19.11 -0.51
N PRO A 20 -11.02 20.14 -1.19
CA PRO A 20 -12.04 21.02 -0.62
C PRO A 20 -13.24 20.23 -0.09
N GLU A 21 -13.84 20.74 0.98
CA GLU A 21 -15.05 20.17 1.61
C GLU A 21 -14.91 18.72 2.11
N THR A 22 -13.67 18.20 2.18
CA THR A 22 -13.39 16.86 2.69
C THR A 22 -13.02 16.90 4.16
N THR A 23 -13.72 16.13 4.99
CA THR A 23 -13.36 15.88 6.39
C THR A 23 -12.74 14.49 6.50
N VAL A 24 -11.53 14.40 7.05
CA VAL A 24 -10.80 13.17 7.23
C VAL A 24 -10.86 12.72 8.68
N VAL A 25 -11.49 11.59 8.95
CA VAL A 25 -11.42 10.92 10.26
C VAL A 25 -10.31 9.87 10.21
N ALA A 26 -9.19 10.18 10.85
CA ALA A 26 -7.95 9.40 10.81
C ALA A 26 -7.85 8.50 12.05
N LEU A 27 -7.93 7.18 11.87
CA LEU A 27 -7.82 6.19 12.94
C LEU A 27 -6.38 5.69 13.04
N ALA A 28 -5.80 5.81 14.24
CA ALA A 28 -4.47 5.31 14.57
C ALA A 28 -4.34 5.02 16.07
N ARG A 29 -3.34 4.23 16.46
CA ARG A 29 -3.06 3.93 17.88
C ARG A 29 -2.60 5.15 18.69
N SER A 30 -2.07 6.16 18.02
CA SER A 30 -1.74 7.47 18.59
C SER A 30 -1.78 8.51 17.48
N ARG A 31 -2.10 9.75 17.81
CA ARG A 31 -2.01 10.87 16.86
C ARG A 31 -0.55 11.28 16.63
N PRO A 32 -0.21 11.91 15.49
CA PRO A 32 1.09 12.54 15.32
C PRO A 32 1.26 13.75 16.22
N ASP A 33 2.50 14.08 16.54
CA ASP A 33 2.82 15.32 17.22
C ASP A 33 2.64 16.53 16.28
N GLY A 34 2.29 17.68 16.86
CA GLY A 34 2.13 18.94 16.13
C GLY A 34 0.68 19.29 15.79
N PRO A 35 0.48 20.44 15.13
CA PRO A 35 -0.87 20.92 14.77
C PRO A 35 -1.48 20.00 13.72
N ALA A 36 -2.73 19.61 13.94
CA ALA A 36 -3.52 18.90 12.93
C ALA A 36 -4.07 19.90 11.90
N ASP A 37 -4.21 19.46 10.66
CA ASP A 37 -4.99 20.18 9.66
C ASP A 37 -6.43 20.35 10.16
N ARG A 38 -7.06 21.49 9.87
CA ARG A 38 -8.39 21.86 10.40
C ARG A 38 -9.49 20.84 10.07
N ASN A 39 -9.32 20.11 8.97
CA ASN A 39 -10.26 19.12 8.50
C ASN A 39 -9.81 17.66 8.75
N VAL A 40 -8.76 17.45 9.57
CA VAL A 40 -8.29 16.12 9.99
C VAL A 40 -8.61 15.89 11.46
N HIS A 41 -9.44 14.90 11.74
CA HIS A 41 -9.85 14.52 13.09
C HIS A 41 -9.26 13.15 13.44
N TRP A 42 -8.49 13.11 14.52
CA TRP A 42 -7.83 11.88 14.95
C TRP A 42 -8.69 11.11 15.95
N VAL A 43 -8.90 9.83 15.66
CA VAL A 43 -9.47 8.85 16.59
C VAL A 43 -8.34 7.93 17.05
N GLU A 44 -8.01 8.00 18.34
CA GLU A 44 -6.96 7.20 18.94
C GLU A 44 -7.54 5.89 19.47
N ALA A 45 -7.30 4.80 18.74
CA ALA A 45 -7.68 3.45 19.12
C ALA A 45 -6.85 2.42 18.35
N SER A 46 -6.66 1.24 18.95
CA SER A 46 -6.27 0.05 18.19
C SER A 46 -7.48 -0.50 17.43
N LEU A 47 -7.26 -1.28 16.38
CA LEU A 47 -8.39 -1.95 15.70
C LEU A 47 -9.07 -2.98 16.62
N GLU A 48 -8.32 -3.59 17.53
CA GLU A 48 -8.81 -4.62 18.45
C GLU A 48 -9.80 -4.06 19.48
N ASP A 49 -9.56 -2.81 19.92
CA ASP A 49 -10.38 -2.13 20.93
C ASP A 49 -11.48 -1.24 20.31
N LEU A 50 -11.53 -1.17 18.96
CA LEU A 50 -12.43 -0.27 18.27
C LEU A 50 -13.89 -0.70 18.41
N GLY A 51 -14.75 0.25 18.78
CA GLY A 51 -16.19 0.02 18.89
C GLY A 51 -17.01 1.27 18.57
N PRO A 52 -18.35 1.15 18.53
CA PRO A 52 -19.25 2.25 18.16
C PRO A 52 -19.11 3.52 19.00
N SER A 53 -18.64 3.38 20.26
CA SER A 53 -18.42 4.52 21.17
C SER A 53 -17.35 5.49 20.65
N HIS A 54 -16.31 4.99 19.97
CA HIS A 54 -15.24 5.82 19.40
C HIS A 54 -15.75 6.76 18.31
N TRP A 55 -16.71 6.29 17.52
CA TRP A 55 -17.33 7.14 16.49
C TRP A 55 -18.35 8.12 17.10
N ARG A 56 -19.13 7.64 18.07
CA ARG A 56 -20.16 8.47 18.73
C ARG A 56 -19.56 9.62 19.51
N SER A 57 -18.45 9.42 20.20
CA SER A 57 -17.76 10.47 20.97
C SER A 57 -17.25 11.62 20.10
N GLY A 58 -16.88 11.31 18.84
CA GLY A 58 -16.47 12.32 17.84
C GLY A 58 -17.65 12.89 17.02
N GLY A 59 -18.89 12.45 17.24
CA GLY A 59 -20.06 12.84 16.46
C GLY A 59 -20.17 12.17 15.08
N TRP A 60 -19.35 11.14 14.81
CA TRP A 60 -19.29 10.46 13.51
C TRP A 60 -20.31 9.34 13.44
N THR A 61 -21.46 9.61 12.87
CA THR A 61 -22.56 8.62 12.74
C THR A 61 -22.58 7.92 11.40
N LYS A 62 -21.99 8.55 10.37
CA LYS A 62 -21.94 8.03 9.00
C LYS A 62 -20.65 8.47 8.32
N PHE A 63 -20.14 7.63 7.42
CA PHE A 63 -18.99 7.92 6.56
C PHE A 63 -19.40 7.75 5.09
N ASP A 64 -19.03 8.70 4.23
CA ASP A 64 -19.24 8.59 2.79
C ASP A 64 -18.33 7.51 2.20
N ALA A 65 -17.07 7.50 2.62
CA ALA A 65 -16.10 6.46 2.25
C ALA A 65 -15.21 6.07 3.45
N VAL A 66 -14.87 4.80 3.52
CA VAL A 66 -13.89 4.26 4.47
C VAL A 66 -12.74 3.65 3.70
N ILE A 67 -11.49 4.08 3.99
CA ILE A 67 -10.28 3.47 3.45
C ILE A 67 -9.62 2.65 4.56
N HIS A 68 -9.44 1.35 4.35
CA HIS A 68 -8.76 0.47 5.28
C HIS A 68 -7.36 0.12 4.79
N LEU A 69 -6.35 0.84 5.31
CA LEU A 69 -4.92 0.64 5.05
C LEU A 69 -4.20 -0.08 6.20
N ALA A 70 -4.81 -0.14 7.38
CA ALA A 70 -4.18 -0.78 8.53
C ALA A 70 -3.94 -2.27 8.25
N ALA A 71 -2.71 -2.68 8.42
CA ALA A 71 -2.30 -4.08 8.35
C ALA A 71 -0.97 -4.27 9.08
N PHE A 72 -0.76 -5.45 9.62
CA PHE A 72 0.57 -5.91 9.98
C PHE A 72 1.22 -6.54 8.74
N THR A 73 2.36 -5.98 8.32
CA THR A 73 3.19 -6.51 7.23
C THR A 73 4.50 -7.02 7.84
N PRO A 74 4.80 -8.33 7.78
CA PRO A 74 6.03 -8.87 8.35
C PRO A 74 7.25 -8.29 7.64
N LYS A 75 8.32 -8.03 8.40
CA LYS A 75 9.59 -7.52 7.87
C LYS A 75 10.50 -8.61 7.30
N SER A 76 10.22 -9.86 7.64
CA SER A 76 10.93 -11.08 7.19
C SER A 76 9.93 -12.21 6.97
N ALA A 77 10.40 -13.40 6.58
CA ALA A 77 9.55 -14.59 6.52
C ALA A 77 8.77 -14.77 7.82
N ALA A 78 7.46 -15.07 7.73
CA ALA A 78 6.57 -15.14 8.87
C ALA A 78 7.06 -16.21 9.88
N THR A 79 7.33 -15.77 11.10
CA THR A 79 7.58 -16.63 12.26
C THR A 79 6.27 -16.93 12.98
N ARG A 80 6.30 -17.81 14.00
CA ARG A 80 5.12 -18.11 14.83
C ARG A 80 4.53 -16.84 15.46
N ASP A 81 5.37 -15.93 15.95
CA ASP A 81 4.92 -14.69 16.60
C ASP A 81 4.30 -13.73 15.57
N SER A 82 4.91 -13.59 14.39
CA SER A 82 4.33 -12.78 13.31
C SER A 82 3.02 -13.34 12.77
N ALA A 83 2.76 -14.64 12.89
CA ALA A 83 1.48 -15.24 12.51
C ALA A 83 0.33 -14.76 13.41
N GLN A 84 0.56 -14.66 14.72
CA GLN A 84 -0.43 -14.13 15.65
C GLN A 84 -0.73 -12.65 15.37
N GLU A 85 0.30 -11.83 15.13
CA GLU A 85 0.14 -10.42 14.79
C GLU A 85 -0.59 -10.23 13.44
N ILE A 86 -0.32 -11.07 12.44
CA ILE A 86 -1.05 -11.05 11.17
C ILE A 86 -2.53 -11.35 11.39
N ILE A 87 -2.86 -12.40 12.14
CA ILE A 87 -4.25 -12.77 12.41
C ILE A 87 -4.95 -11.68 13.20
N ALA A 88 -4.35 -11.20 14.28
CA ALA A 88 -4.92 -10.16 15.13
C ALA A 88 -5.18 -8.87 14.35
N ALA A 89 -4.18 -8.35 13.65
CA ALA A 89 -4.31 -7.07 12.95
C ALA A 89 -5.11 -7.17 11.64
N ASN A 90 -4.84 -8.20 10.80
CA ASN A 90 -5.36 -8.22 9.44
C ASN A 90 -6.73 -8.90 9.33
N ILE A 91 -7.08 -9.79 10.27
CA ILE A 91 -8.34 -10.53 10.26
C ILE A 91 -9.27 -10.01 11.36
N ILE A 92 -8.87 -10.15 12.63
CA ILE A 92 -9.71 -9.73 13.76
C ILE A 92 -9.90 -8.20 13.73
N GLY A 93 -8.83 -7.43 13.55
CA GLY A 93 -8.92 -5.98 13.45
C GLY A 93 -9.79 -5.49 12.29
N LEU A 94 -9.76 -6.16 11.14
CA LEU A 94 -10.68 -5.86 10.04
C LEU A 94 -12.13 -6.17 10.43
N GLN A 95 -12.41 -7.34 11.00
CA GLN A 95 -13.75 -7.70 11.48
C GLN A 95 -14.27 -6.66 12.49
N THR A 96 -13.45 -6.29 13.47
CA THR A 96 -13.80 -5.29 14.49
C THR A 96 -14.13 -3.95 13.84
N LEU A 97 -13.34 -3.49 12.88
CA LEU A 97 -13.63 -2.26 12.13
C LEU A 97 -14.98 -2.34 11.43
N LEU A 98 -15.26 -3.42 10.70
CA LEU A 98 -16.51 -3.59 9.94
C LEU A 98 -17.76 -3.56 10.86
N THR A 99 -17.65 -4.11 12.07
CA THR A 99 -18.75 -4.16 13.04
C THR A 99 -18.83 -2.93 13.96
N SER A 100 -17.84 -2.03 13.91
CA SER A 100 -17.79 -0.83 14.75
C SER A 100 -18.68 0.32 14.28
N PHE A 101 -19.06 0.36 13.00
CA PHE A 101 -19.81 1.48 12.44
C PHE A 101 -21.22 1.59 12.99
N LEU A 102 -21.65 2.84 13.29
CA LEU A 102 -23.03 3.14 13.73
C LEU A 102 -24.06 3.00 12.61
N SER A 103 -23.63 3.26 11.39
CA SER A 103 -24.38 2.97 10.16
C SER A 103 -23.41 2.52 9.08
N PRO A 104 -23.83 1.68 8.12
CA PRO A 104 -22.97 1.27 7.02
C PRO A 104 -22.36 2.48 6.29
N PRO A 105 -21.06 2.48 5.97
CA PRO A 105 -20.46 3.53 5.16
C PRO A 105 -21.03 3.49 3.74
N GLY A 106 -21.04 4.63 3.05
CA GLY A 106 -21.44 4.69 1.65
C GLY A 106 -20.58 3.79 0.76
N ARG A 107 -19.26 3.80 1.02
CA ARG A 107 -18.29 2.92 0.33
C ARG A 107 -17.22 2.43 1.29
N PHE A 108 -16.84 1.15 1.15
CA PHE A 108 -15.69 0.58 1.87
C PHE A 108 -14.58 0.21 0.88
N ILE A 109 -13.41 0.83 1.03
CA ILE A 109 -12.23 0.62 0.21
C ILE A 109 -11.23 -0.20 1.02
N PHE A 110 -10.98 -1.43 0.57
CA PHE A 110 -10.05 -2.35 1.20
C PHE A 110 -8.72 -2.37 0.45
N CYS A 111 -7.63 -2.01 1.14
CA CYS A 111 -6.29 -2.10 0.57
C CYS A 111 -5.75 -3.51 0.74
N SER A 112 -5.81 -4.28 -0.33
CA SER A 112 -5.19 -5.60 -0.48
C SER A 112 -3.76 -5.47 -1.02
N THR A 113 -3.19 -6.51 -1.55
CA THR A 113 -1.79 -6.61 -2.00
C THR A 113 -1.67 -7.48 -3.25
N LEU A 114 -0.60 -7.30 -4.02
CA LEU A 114 -0.22 -8.22 -5.09
C LEU A 114 0.11 -9.64 -4.58
N ASP A 115 0.47 -9.78 -3.29
CA ASP A 115 0.83 -11.08 -2.70
C ASP A 115 -0.36 -12.05 -2.59
N VAL A 116 -1.57 -11.64 -2.98
CA VAL A 116 -2.73 -12.54 -3.12
C VAL A 116 -2.65 -13.42 -4.37
N TYR A 117 -1.87 -13.00 -5.38
CA TYR A 117 -1.73 -13.76 -6.60
C TYR A 117 -0.86 -15.01 -6.40
N SER A 118 -1.19 -16.06 -7.14
CA SER A 118 -0.36 -17.27 -7.18
C SER A 118 0.96 -17.01 -7.91
N ARG A 119 1.94 -17.86 -7.67
CA ARG A 119 3.24 -17.78 -8.36
C ARG A 119 3.08 -17.87 -9.88
N ALA A 120 2.19 -18.73 -10.36
CA ALA A 120 1.92 -18.91 -11.78
C ALA A 120 1.34 -17.64 -12.44
N ALA A 121 0.66 -16.77 -11.70
CA ALA A 121 0.16 -15.51 -12.24
C ALA A 121 1.28 -14.62 -12.79
N PHE A 122 2.46 -14.66 -12.16
CA PHE A 122 3.61 -13.82 -12.54
C PHE A 122 4.41 -14.35 -13.74
N GLU A 123 4.01 -15.44 -14.35
CA GLU A 123 4.55 -15.90 -15.65
C GLU A 123 4.01 -15.05 -16.82
N HIS A 124 2.97 -14.27 -16.56
CA HIS A 124 2.29 -13.41 -17.54
C HIS A 124 2.09 -11.99 -16.98
N VAL A 125 1.49 -11.12 -17.80
CA VAL A 125 0.98 -9.83 -17.32
C VAL A 125 -0.22 -10.09 -16.41
N VAL A 126 -0.15 -9.60 -15.17
CA VAL A 126 -1.13 -9.87 -14.12
C VAL A 126 -2.32 -8.92 -14.25
N ASP A 127 -3.51 -9.44 -14.44
CA ASP A 127 -4.77 -8.72 -14.35
C ASP A 127 -5.60 -9.18 -13.11
N GLU A 128 -6.76 -8.56 -12.87
CA GLU A 128 -7.61 -8.87 -11.71
C GLU A 128 -8.24 -10.27 -11.76
N ARG A 129 -8.23 -10.94 -12.92
CA ARG A 129 -8.72 -12.31 -13.14
C ARG A 129 -7.62 -13.34 -13.02
N SER A 130 -6.38 -12.91 -12.93
CA SER A 130 -5.23 -13.80 -12.77
C SER A 130 -5.38 -14.67 -11.51
N PRO A 131 -4.89 -15.93 -11.54
CA PRO A 131 -5.12 -16.86 -10.45
C PRO A 131 -4.55 -16.38 -9.13
N VAL A 132 -5.37 -16.46 -8.07
CA VAL A 132 -4.97 -16.19 -6.70
C VAL A 132 -4.50 -17.47 -6.01
N GLY A 133 -3.54 -17.35 -5.12
CA GLY A 133 -2.95 -18.47 -4.38
C GLY A 133 -1.71 -17.98 -3.64
N PRO A 134 -1.91 -17.22 -2.54
CA PRO A 134 -0.82 -16.58 -1.82
C PRO A 134 0.16 -17.60 -1.27
N ALA A 135 1.46 -17.36 -1.48
CA ALA A 135 2.52 -18.22 -0.98
C ALA A 135 2.80 -18.01 0.53
N GLY A 136 2.38 -16.91 1.11
CA GLY A 136 2.66 -16.55 2.49
C GLY A 136 1.43 -16.15 3.28
N LEU A 137 1.54 -16.20 4.61
CA LEU A 137 0.44 -15.92 5.54
C LEU A 137 -0.08 -14.48 5.41
N TYR A 138 0.79 -13.52 5.09
CA TYR A 138 0.37 -12.13 4.83
C TYR A 138 -0.58 -12.05 3.64
N GLY A 139 -0.19 -12.59 2.49
CA GLY A 139 -1.04 -12.64 1.30
C GLY A 139 -2.35 -13.39 1.56
N LEU A 140 -2.29 -14.51 2.30
CA LEU A 140 -3.47 -15.29 2.69
C LEU A 140 -4.42 -14.45 3.57
N SER A 141 -3.90 -13.70 4.54
CA SER A 141 -4.71 -12.83 5.39
C SER A 141 -5.40 -11.71 4.62
N LYS A 142 -4.72 -11.16 3.60
CA LYS A 142 -5.30 -10.15 2.72
C LYS A 142 -6.37 -10.73 1.80
N LEU A 143 -6.13 -11.92 1.23
CA LEU A 143 -7.13 -12.63 0.41
C LEU A 143 -8.38 -12.99 1.24
N PHE A 144 -8.20 -13.44 2.49
CA PHE A 144 -9.32 -13.65 3.41
C PHE A 144 -10.07 -12.33 3.66
N GLY A 145 -9.35 -11.22 3.86
CA GLY A 145 -9.93 -9.89 4.02
C GLY A 145 -10.75 -9.43 2.82
N GLU A 146 -10.34 -9.73 1.58
CA GLU A 146 -11.13 -9.46 0.36
C GLU A 146 -12.50 -10.14 0.44
N GLY A 147 -12.53 -11.44 0.82
CA GLY A 147 -13.77 -12.19 0.99
C GLY A 147 -14.65 -11.67 2.12
N LEU A 148 -14.04 -11.30 3.25
CA LEU A 148 -14.75 -10.77 4.41
C LEU A 148 -15.43 -9.42 4.09
N VAL A 149 -14.72 -8.52 3.43
CA VAL A 149 -15.26 -7.20 3.02
C VAL A 149 -16.37 -7.36 1.99
N ASP A 150 -16.24 -8.25 1.01
CA ASP A 150 -17.27 -8.50 0.01
C ASP A 150 -18.54 -9.11 0.65
N ALA A 151 -18.38 -10.04 1.60
CA ALA A 151 -19.51 -10.61 2.35
C ALA A 151 -20.23 -9.56 3.22
N TYR A 152 -19.46 -8.73 3.93
CA TYR A 152 -20.00 -7.62 4.73
C TYR A 152 -20.75 -6.64 3.83
N ALA A 153 -20.16 -6.21 2.73
CA ALA A 153 -20.77 -5.24 1.82
C ALA A 153 -22.12 -5.73 1.27
N ARG A 154 -22.21 -7.01 0.90
CA ARG A 154 -23.48 -7.63 0.49
C ARG A 154 -24.51 -7.66 1.62
N SER A 155 -24.10 -7.93 2.85
CA SER A 155 -25.01 -8.06 3.98
C SER A 155 -25.65 -6.74 4.42
N VAL A 156 -24.96 -5.61 4.25
CA VAL A 156 -25.42 -4.29 4.69
C VAL A 156 -25.75 -3.33 3.53
N GLY A 157 -25.59 -3.76 2.27
CA GLY A 157 -25.86 -2.95 1.09
C GLY A 157 -24.85 -1.81 0.86
N THR A 158 -23.61 -1.95 1.35
CA THR A 158 -22.54 -0.99 1.13
C THR A 158 -21.80 -1.30 -0.18
N GLU A 159 -21.39 -0.26 -0.91
CA GLU A 159 -20.49 -0.43 -2.04
C GLU A 159 -19.08 -0.76 -1.54
N CYS A 160 -18.43 -1.80 -2.09
CA CYS A 160 -17.06 -2.11 -1.72
C CYS A 160 -16.14 -2.14 -2.93
N LEU A 161 -14.89 -1.72 -2.71
CA LEU A 161 -13.81 -1.77 -3.67
C LEU A 161 -12.55 -2.32 -2.99
N THR A 162 -12.00 -3.38 -3.55
CA THR A 162 -10.69 -3.90 -3.16
C THR A 162 -9.62 -3.34 -4.11
N LEU A 163 -8.59 -2.74 -3.54
CA LEU A 163 -7.41 -2.27 -4.27
C LEU A 163 -6.24 -3.21 -3.96
N ARG A 164 -5.80 -3.99 -4.94
CA ARG A 164 -4.59 -4.81 -4.85
C ARG A 164 -3.40 -3.93 -5.19
N LEU A 165 -2.70 -3.49 -4.14
CA LEU A 165 -1.58 -2.57 -4.27
C LEU A 165 -0.33 -3.30 -4.73
N GLY A 166 0.35 -2.75 -5.75
CA GLY A 166 1.63 -3.21 -6.27
C GLY A 166 2.81 -2.92 -5.35
N HIS A 167 4.02 -2.95 -5.90
CA HIS A 167 5.23 -2.55 -5.18
C HIS A 167 5.29 -1.02 -5.08
N ILE A 168 4.90 -0.48 -3.92
CA ILE A 168 4.91 0.95 -3.69
C ILE A 168 6.24 1.34 -3.04
N PHE A 169 6.85 2.43 -3.55
CA PHE A 169 8.07 3.02 -3.04
C PHE A 169 7.92 4.53 -2.85
N GLY A 170 8.80 5.14 -2.06
CA GLY A 170 8.83 6.58 -1.85
C GLY A 170 9.00 7.00 -0.39
N PRO A 171 9.06 8.32 -0.10
CA PRO A 171 9.23 8.86 1.24
C PRO A 171 8.26 8.28 2.26
N GLY A 172 8.80 7.74 3.37
CA GLY A 172 8.05 7.07 4.43
C GLY A 172 8.28 5.55 4.49
N GLU A 173 9.00 4.97 3.50
CA GLU A 173 9.34 3.54 3.54
C GLU A 173 10.74 3.25 4.13
N GLU A 174 11.47 4.24 4.60
CA GLU A 174 12.86 4.13 5.06
C GLU A 174 13.10 3.01 6.10
N ARG A 175 12.06 2.69 6.88
CA ARG A 175 12.11 1.65 7.91
C ARG A 175 11.98 0.23 7.40
N TYR A 176 11.65 0.05 6.11
CA TYR A 176 11.47 -1.28 5.54
C TYR A 176 12.76 -1.81 4.92
N ALA A 177 12.98 -3.13 5.02
CA ALA A 177 14.06 -3.84 4.36
C ALA A 177 13.60 -4.30 2.96
N LYS A 178 13.46 -3.33 2.05
CA LYS A 178 13.05 -3.55 0.66
C LYS A 178 14.15 -3.11 -0.29
N LEU A 179 14.00 -3.44 -1.57
CA LEU A 179 14.97 -3.12 -2.63
C LEU A 179 15.42 -1.65 -2.61
N VAL A 180 14.47 -0.71 -2.68
CA VAL A 180 14.77 0.72 -2.80
C VAL A 180 15.44 1.26 -1.53
N PRO A 181 14.84 1.19 -0.31
CA PRO A 181 15.46 1.76 0.87
C PRO A 181 16.76 1.05 1.27
N GLU A 182 16.92 -0.26 1.01
CA GLU A 182 18.17 -0.96 1.28
C GLU A 182 19.29 -0.51 0.34
N THR A 183 18.98 -0.34 -0.95
CA THR A 183 19.94 0.17 -1.93
C THR A 183 20.36 1.59 -1.58
N ILE A 184 19.41 2.47 -1.24
CA ILE A 184 19.70 3.85 -0.83
C ILE A 184 20.64 3.87 0.38
N ARG A 185 20.34 3.12 1.45
CA ARG A 185 21.21 3.07 2.65
C ARG A 185 22.65 2.68 2.31
N ARG A 186 22.82 1.67 1.44
CA ARG A 186 24.14 1.19 1.06
C ARG A 186 24.92 2.23 0.28
N VAL A 187 24.33 2.82 -0.76
CA VAL A 187 25.03 3.83 -1.58
C VAL A 187 25.38 5.08 -0.79
N LEU A 188 24.51 5.51 0.15
CA LEU A 188 24.80 6.63 1.05
C LEU A 188 25.91 6.33 2.06
N ALA A 189 26.01 5.08 2.49
CA ALA A 189 27.13 4.61 3.32
C ALA A 189 28.40 4.33 2.51
N ASN A 190 28.46 4.73 1.23
CA ASN A 190 29.54 4.44 0.29
C ASN A 190 29.85 2.93 0.19
N GLN A 191 28.83 2.09 0.32
CA GLN A 191 28.93 0.64 0.18
C GLN A 191 28.32 0.20 -1.17
N PRO A 192 28.82 -0.88 -1.81
CA PRO A 192 28.25 -1.38 -3.06
C PRO A 192 26.79 -1.84 -2.84
N PRO A 193 25.85 -1.42 -3.67
CA PRO A 193 24.49 -1.98 -3.65
C PRO A 193 24.53 -3.47 -3.97
N ARG A 194 23.55 -4.23 -3.48
CA ARG A 194 23.50 -5.68 -3.65
C ARG A 194 22.50 -6.06 -4.76
N ILE A 195 22.92 -6.97 -5.60
CA ILE A 195 22.10 -7.50 -6.70
C ILE A 195 22.11 -9.02 -6.67
N ALA A 196 20.96 -9.64 -6.61
CA ALA A 196 20.82 -11.08 -6.69
C ALA A 196 20.82 -11.52 -8.17
N GLY A 197 21.68 -12.48 -8.51
CA GLY A 197 21.83 -12.91 -9.90
C GLY A 197 22.39 -11.83 -10.83
N ASP A 198 21.78 -11.69 -12.00
CA ASP A 198 22.11 -10.66 -13.00
C ASP A 198 21.29 -9.37 -12.83
N GLY A 199 20.21 -9.42 -12.02
CA GLY A 199 19.28 -8.31 -11.80
C GLY A 199 18.29 -8.09 -12.93
N GLY A 200 18.10 -9.09 -13.79
CA GLY A 200 17.16 -9.02 -14.92
C GLY A 200 15.69 -9.13 -14.49
N GLU A 201 15.40 -9.54 -13.26
CA GLU A 201 14.02 -9.60 -12.75
C GLU A 201 13.37 -8.22 -12.80
N GLN A 202 12.16 -8.20 -13.35
CA GLN A 202 11.37 -6.97 -13.51
C GLN A 202 10.55 -6.66 -12.26
N ARG A 203 10.43 -5.38 -11.92
CA ARG A 203 9.56 -4.87 -10.85
C ARG A 203 8.69 -3.73 -11.37
N ASP A 204 7.39 -3.90 -11.23
CA ASP A 204 6.42 -2.84 -11.42
C ASP A 204 6.41 -1.99 -10.15
N LEU A 205 7.11 -0.86 -10.19
CA LEU A 205 7.29 0.04 -9.05
C LEU A 205 6.38 1.27 -9.21
N LEU A 206 5.46 1.46 -8.28
CA LEU A 206 4.55 2.61 -8.24
C LEU A 206 4.99 3.60 -7.16
N TYR A 207 5.15 4.87 -7.52
CA TYR A 207 5.47 5.90 -6.55
C TYR A 207 4.31 6.15 -5.59
N VAL A 208 4.60 6.46 -4.33
CA VAL A 208 3.60 6.58 -3.26
C VAL A 208 2.50 7.60 -3.57
N ASP A 209 2.83 8.74 -4.19
CA ASP A 209 1.83 9.76 -4.53
C ASP A 209 0.83 9.24 -5.58
N ASP A 210 1.26 8.38 -6.50
CA ASP A 210 0.38 7.76 -7.49
C ASP A 210 -0.57 6.75 -6.85
N ALA A 211 -0.09 5.97 -5.87
CA ALA A 211 -0.92 5.08 -5.09
C ALA A 211 -1.95 5.86 -4.25
N VAL A 212 -1.53 6.98 -3.67
CA VAL A 212 -2.39 7.90 -2.90
C VAL A 212 -3.44 8.55 -3.80
N GLU A 213 -3.09 8.92 -5.02
CA GLU A 213 -4.06 9.45 -5.99
C GLU A 213 -5.11 8.40 -6.35
N ALA A 214 -4.72 7.13 -6.57
CA ALA A 214 -5.66 6.03 -6.78
C ALA A 214 -6.62 5.86 -5.59
N LEU A 215 -6.10 5.93 -4.35
CA LEU A 215 -6.90 5.86 -3.14
C LEU A 215 -7.89 7.04 -3.02
N ALA A 216 -7.45 8.25 -3.30
CA ALA A 216 -8.31 9.43 -3.26
C ALA A 216 -9.44 9.34 -4.29
N ARG A 217 -9.12 9.00 -5.54
CA ARG A 217 -10.11 8.82 -6.61
C ARG A 217 -11.09 7.70 -6.33
N SER A 218 -10.65 6.61 -5.69
CA SER A 218 -11.52 5.48 -5.35
C SER A 218 -12.65 5.85 -4.39
N CYS A 219 -12.53 6.96 -3.65
CA CYS A 219 -13.59 7.42 -2.75
C CYS A 219 -14.87 7.84 -3.50
N THR A 220 -14.74 8.38 -4.72
CA THR A 220 -15.86 8.99 -5.46
C THR A 220 -16.06 8.44 -6.87
N ALA A 221 -15.12 7.66 -7.41
CA ALA A 221 -15.21 7.10 -8.76
C ALA A 221 -16.48 6.27 -8.96
N ALA A 222 -17.06 6.33 -10.15
CA ALA A 222 -18.14 5.42 -10.55
C ALA A 222 -17.56 4.03 -10.82
N LEU A 223 -17.83 3.07 -9.94
CA LEU A 223 -17.21 1.74 -10.01
C LEU A 223 -17.72 0.88 -11.19
N ASN A 224 -18.93 1.14 -11.71
CA ASN A 224 -19.51 0.44 -12.85
C ASN A 224 -19.42 -1.10 -12.73
N GLY A 225 -19.62 -1.61 -11.52
CA GLY A 225 -19.53 -3.03 -11.20
C GLY A 225 -18.11 -3.54 -10.88
N ALA A 226 -17.07 -2.73 -10.98
CA ALA A 226 -15.73 -3.11 -10.56
C ALA A 226 -15.67 -3.30 -9.03
N ARG A 227 -15.17 -4.47 -8.60
CA ARG A 227 -15.02 -4.81 -7.18
C ARG A 227 -13.58 -4.97 -6.74
N ILE A 228 -12.69 -5.27 -7.67
CA ILE A 228 -11.25 -5.44 -7.46
C ILE A 228 -10.53 -4.65 -8.54
N ILE A 229 -9.49 -3.93 -8.17
CA ILE A 229 -8.64 -3.16 -9.09
C ILE A 229 -7.18 -3.35 -8.68
N ASN A 230 -6.31 -3.68 -9.65
CA ASN A 230 -4.87 -3.61 -9.48
C ASN A 230 -4.40 -2.16 -9.51
N VAL A 231 -3.72 -1.75 -8.45
CA VAL A 231 -3.10 -0.41 -8.36
C VAL A 231 -1.60 -0.58 -8.52
N ALA A 232 -1.13 -0.38 -9.74
CA ALA A 232 0.24 -0.57 -10.17
C ALA A 232 0.60 0.47 -11.24
N ARG A 233 1.87 0.53 -11.63
CA ARG A 233 2.31 1.45 -12.68
C ARG A 233 1.92 0.97 -14.08
N GLY A 234 1.91 -0.35 -14.30
CA GLY A 234 1.73 -0.94 -15.63
C GLY A 234 2.97 -0.83 -16.52
N ALA A 235 4.13 -0.59 -15.91
CA ALA A 235 5.44 -0.60 -16.55
C ALA A 235 6.49 -1.08 -15.54
N SER A 236 7.38 -1.96 -15.98
CA SER A 236 8.38 -2.57 -15.11
C SER A 236 9.78 -2.08 -15.44
N HIS A 237 10.62 -2.11 -14.42
CA HIS A 237 12.06 -1.86 -14.50
C HIS A 237 12.82 -3.08 -14.00
N SER A 238 13.96 -3.42 -14.58
CA SER A 238 14.82 -4.45 -14.04
C SER A 238 15.39 -4.03 -12.67
N ILE A 239 15.67 -4.99 -11.81
CA ILE A 239 16.33 -4.70 -10.52
C ILE A 239 17.66 -3.97 -10.75
N LEU A 240 18.39 -4.36 -11.79
CA LEU A 240 19.64 -3.68 -12.18
C LEU A 240 19.38 -2.20 -12.52
N GLU A 241 18.39 -1.90 -13.40
CA GLU A 241 18.03 -0.53 -13.77
C GLU A 241 17.63 0.32 -12.54
N VAL A 242 16.87 -0.24 -11.60
CA VAL A 242 16.50 0.45 -10.36
C VAL A 242 17.74 0.79 -9.53
N ILE A 243 18.66 -0.17 -9.35
CA ILE A 243 19.90 0.00 -8.59
C ILE A 243 20.81 1.05 -9.26
N GLU A 244 20.99 0.98 -10.58
CA GLU A 244 21.79 1.94 -11.35
C GLU A 244 21.19 3.34 -11.27
N THR A 245 19.87 3.47 -11.35
CA THR A 245 19.20 4.77 -11.20
C THR A 245 19.41 5.35 -9.80
N ILE A 246 19.30 4.55 -8.75
CA ILE A 246 19.58 5.00 -7.37
C ILE A 246 21.04 5.44 -7.25
N ALA A 247 21.99 4.64 -7.74
CA ALA A 247 23.41 4.95 -7.73
C ALA A 247 23.70 6.27 -8.45
N ALA A 248 23.13 6.46 -9.65
CA ALA A 248 23.30 7.68 -10.45
C ALA A 248 22.76 8.92 -9.73
N VAL A 249 21.54 8.84 -9.15
CA VAL A 249 20.92 9.96 -8.42
C VAL A 249 21.70 10.28 -7.14
N ALA A 250 22.26 9.27 -6.46
CA ALA A 250 23.07 9.44 -5.25
C ALA A 250 24.54 9.84 -5.54
N GLY A 251 24.95 9.87 -6.82
CA GLY A 251 26.36 10.14 -7.20
C GLY A 251 27.32 8.99 -6.86
N TYR A 252 26.84 7.80 -6.57
CA TYR A 252 27.65 6.61 -6.29
C TYR A 252 28.21 6.00 -7.59
N ARG A 253 29.50 5.65 -7.62
CA ARG A 253 30.19 5.15 -8.82
C ARG A 253 30.74 3.73 -8.70
N GLY A 254 30.55 3.07 -7.55
CA GLY A 254 31.02 1.70 -7.35
C GLY A 254 30.14 0.66 -8.07
N ALA A 255 30.73 -0.46 -8.43
CA ALA A 255 29.99 -1.59 -9.00
C ALA A 255 29.13 -2.28 -7.92
N PRO A 256 27.97 -2.88 -8.27
CA PRO A 256 27.17 -3.64 -7.33
C PRO A 256 27.86 -4.95 -6.92
N GLU A 257 27.63 -5.36 -5.68
CA GLU A 257 27.99 -6.68 -5.14
C GLU A 257 26.97 -7.71 -5.65
N ARG A 258 27.43 -8.72 -6.38
CA ARG A 258 26.56 -9.78 -6.91
C ARG A 258 26.39 -10.92 -5.92
N LEU A 259 25.15 -11.30 -5.64
CA LEU A 259 24.77 -12.40 -4.78
C LEU A 259 24.19 -13.54 -5.64
N PRO A 260 24.14 -14.79 -5.13
CA PRO A 260 23.44 -15.88 -5.79
C PRO A 260 21.98 -15.53 -6.11
N ARG A 261 21.51 -15.97 -7.27
CA ARG A 261 20.11 -15.77 -7.66
C ARG A 261 19.19 -16.65 -6.80
N PRO A 262 18.13 -16.10 -6.17
CA PRO A 262 17.13 -16.90 -5.48
C PRO A 262 16.42 -17.86 -6.45
N ALA A 263 16.17 -19.10 -6.00
CA ALA A 263 15.49 -20.10 -6.82
C ALA A 263 14.03 -19.71 -7.15
N ASP A 264 13.46 -18.86 -6.30
CA ASP A 264 12.09 -18.35 -6.42
C ASP A 264 12.00 -16.92 -6.99
N ALA A 265 13.04 -16.45 -7.67
CA ALA A 265 13.05 -15.15 -8.34
C ALA A 265 11.94 -15.05 -9.42
N TYR A 266 11.26 -13.91 -9.50
CA TYR A 266 10.16 -13.66 -10.45
C TYR A 266 10.12 -12.22 -10.90
N SER A 267 9.39 -11.98 -11.98
CA SER A 267 9.11 -10.64 -12.50
C SER A 267 7.67 -10.25 -12.21
N THR A 268 7.41 -8.95 -12.10
CA THR A 268 6.05 -8.41 -11.95
C THR A 268 5.77 -7.37 -13.01
N LEU A 269 4.66 -7.54 -13.72
CA LEU A 269 4.09 -6.56 -14.62
C LEU A 269 2.57 -6.68 -14.54
N PHE A 270 1.88 -5.55 -14.39
CA PHE A 270 0.43 -5.52 -14.24
C PHE A 270 -0.27 -4.87 -15.42
N ASP A 271 -1.43 -5.42 -15.78
CA ASP A 271 -2.40 -4.70 -16.59
C ASP A 271 -3.14 -3.69 -15.70
N THR A 272 -3.04 -2.43 -16.04
CA THR A 272 -3.68 -1.32 -15.33
C THR A 272 -4.86 -0.72 -16.07
N SER A 273 -5.35 -1.40 -17.10
CA SER A 273 -6.46 -0.92 -17.96
C SER A 273 -7.75 -0.72 -17.15
N LEU A 274 -8.04 -1.60 -16.19
CA LEU A 274 -9.22 -1.46 -15.32
C LEU A 274 -9.06 -0.26 -14.39
N MET A 275 -7.89 -0.06 -13.79
CA MET A 275 -7.60 1.10 -12.95
C MET A 275 -7.82 2.42 -13.71
N LYS A 276 -7.24 2.55 -14.91
CA LYS A 276 -7.40 3.73 -15.75
C LYS A 276 -8.86 3.97 -16.16
N ARG A 277 -9.58 2.92 -16.50
CA ARG A 277 -11.00 3.03 -16.89
C ARG A 277 -11.90 3.47 -15.74
N VAL A 278 -11.66 3.00 -14.51
CA VAL A 278 -12.50 3.27 -13.35
C VAL A 278 -12.06 4.52 -12.61
N LEU A 279 -10.76 4.68 -12.38
CA LEU A 279 -10.22 5.80 -11.59
C LEU A 279 -9.79 6.99 -12.48
N GLY A 280 -9.81 6.83 -13.80
CA GLY A 280 -9.32 7.81 -14.76
C GLY A 280 -7.79 7.78 -14.90
N GLU A 281 -7.29 8.46 -15.92
CA GLU A 281 -5.85 8.57 -16.16
C GLU A 281 -5.26 9.76 -15.41
N TRP A 282 -3.98 9.64 -15.03
CA TRP A 282 -3.14 10.74 -14.54
C TRP A 282 -1.68 10.50 -14.93
N THR A 283 -0.88 11.53 -14.87
CA THR A 283 0.56 11.43 -15.13
C THR A 283 1.27 10.85 -13.93
N PHE A 284 1.82 9.65 -14.06
CA PHE A 284 2.61 9.02 -13.02
C PHE A 284 3.97 9.70 -12.84
N VAL A 285 4.43 9.72 -11.59
CA VAL A 285 5.79 10.14 -11.25
C VAL A 285 6.78 9.14 -11.88
N SER A 286 7.83 9.64 -12.54
CA SER A 286 8.86 8.76 -13.12
C SER A 286 9.69 8.07 -12.04
N LEU A 287 10.30 6.91 -12.36
CA LEU A 287 11.19 6.20 -11.42
C LEU A 287 12.28 7.14 -10.89
N THR A 288 12.99 7.82 -11.80
CA THR A 288 14.10 8.73 -11.42
C THR A 288 13.65 9.86 -10.49
N GLU A 289 12.50 10.47 -10.78
CA GLU A 289 11.97 11.55 -9.93
C GLU A 289 11.51 11.03 -8.57
N GLY A 290 10.83 9.89 -8.52
CA GLY A 290 10.42 9.25 -7.28
C GLY A 290 11.62 8.89 -6.40
N LEU A 291 12.68 8.31 -6.99
CA LEU A 291 13.92 7.97 -6.29
C LEU A 291 14.67 9.22 -5.79
N ARG A 292 14.67 10.32 -6.56
CA ARG A 292 15.26 11.58 -6.10
C ARG A 292 14.55 12.12 -4.86
N ARG A 293 13.21 12.12 -4.86
CA ARG A 293 12.42 12.57 -3.70
C ARG A 293 12.65 11.69 -2.48
N GLU A 294 12.76 10.39 -2.68
CA GLU A 294 13.04 9.46 -1.58
C GLU A 294 14.45 9.65 -1.02
N LEU A 295 15.48 9.79 -1.87
CA LEU A 295 16.85 10.12 -1.46
C LEU A 295 16.93 11.40 -0.61
N THR A 296 16.15 12.43 -0.96
CA THR A 296 16.09 13.68 -0.18
C THR A 296 15.62 13.40 1.26
N GLN A 297 14.69 12.48 1.46
CA GLN A 297 14.21 12.07 2.78
C GLN A 297 15.29 11.37 3.62
N PHE A 298 16.23 10.65 2.98
CA PHE A 298 17.39 10.08 3.64
C PHE A 298 18.47 11.12 3.98
N GLY A 299 18.27 12.42 3.67
CA GLY A 299 19.19 13.50 3.96
C GLY A 299 20.40 13.57 3.02
N ALA A 300 20.33 12.96 1.85
CA ALA A 300 21.47 12.78 0.95
C ALA A 300 21.52 13.77 -0.22
N VAL A 301 20.45 14.47 -0.50
CA VAL A 301 20.39 15.43 -1.62
C VAL A 301 19.79 16.73 -1.11
N SER A 302 20.66 17.70 -0.87
CA SER A 302 20.28 19.11 -0.61
C SER A 302 20.13 19.86 -1.93
#